data_9157835421402a8d2884dcad378c1948
#
_entry.id   9157835421402a8d2884dcad378c1948
#
_cell.length_a   1.000
_cell.length_b   1.000
_cell.length_c   1.000
_cell.angle_alpha   90.00
_cell.angle_beta   90.00
_cell.angle_gamma   90.00
#
_symmetry.space_group_name_H-M   'P 1'
#
loop_
_entity.id
_entity.type
_entity.pdbx_description
1 polymer ?
#
loop_
_entity_poly.entity_id
_entity_poly.type
_entity_poly.pdbx_seq_one_letter_code
_entity_poly.pdbx_strand_id
1 'polypeptide(L)'
;ANILVTTKKDFETHNRKKFCARIATGDYDAIIMGHSQFERIPISRERQERLLYEQIDEITEGIAEVQASGGERFTVKQLERTRKSLEARLEKLQAEGRKDDVVTFEQLGVDRLFVDEAHNYKNLFLYTKMRNVAGLSTSDAQKSSDMFAKCRYMDEITGNRGVIFATGTPVSNSMTELYTMQR
;
A
#
# COMPACT_ATOMS: atom_id res chain seq x y z
N ALA A 1 23.67 -16.28 10.38
CA ALA A 1 22.46 -15.51 10.16
C ALA A 1 21.30 -16.19 10.89
N ASN A 2 20.56 -15.42 11.67
CA ASN A 2 19.34 -15.88 12.37
C ASN A 2 18.13 -15.55 11.49
N ILE A 3 17.63 -16.55 10.75
CA ILE A 3 16.55 -16.35 9.77
C ILE A 3 15.24 -16.94 10.31
N LEU A 4 14.21 -16.12 10.35
CA LEU A 4 12.84 -16.54 10.70
C LEU A 4 12.03 -16.79 9.43
N VAL A 5 11.61 -18.04 9.22
CA VAL A 5 10.67 -18.39 8.14
C VAL A 5 9.29 -18.55 8.72
N THR A 6 8.32 -17.85 8.17
CA THR A 6 6.94 -17.86 8.68
C THR A 6 6.14 -19.04 8.16
N THR A 7 5.18 -19.48 8.93
CA THR A 7 4.22 -20.52 8.58
C THR A 7 2.80 -19.97 8.54
N LYS A 8 1.86 -20.69 7.92
CA LYS A 8 0.43 -20.30 7.91
C LYS A 8 -0.14 -20.19 9.32
N LYS A 9 0.32 -21.04 10.25
CA LYS A 9 -0.13 -21.06 11.65
C LYS A 9 0.23 -19.78 12.41
N ASP A 10 1.34 -19.15 12.09
CA ASP A 10 1.78 -17.91 12.74
C ASP A 10 0.80 -16.75 12.50
N PHE A 11 0.05 -16.79 11.40
CA PHE A 11 -0.91 -15.76 11.00
C PHE A 11 -2.38 -16.13 11.26
N GLU A 12 -2.64 -17.23 11.95
CA GLU A 12 -3.97 -17.51 12.50
C GLU A 12 -4.34 -16.43 13.53
N THR A 13 -5.62 -16.10 13.63
CA THR A 13 -6.11 -14.95 14.41
C THR A 13 -5.57 -14.90 15.84
N HIS A 14 -5.48 -16.07 16.50
CA HIS A 14 -5.01 -16.17 17.88
C HIS A 14 -3.48 -16.16 18.02
N ASN A 15 -2.73 -16.51 16.97
CA ASN A 15 -1.27 -16.56 16.97
C ASN A 15 -0.62 -15.27 16.47
N ARG A 16 -1.30 -14.54 15.57
CA ARG A 16 -0.73 -13.39 14.86
C ARG A 16 -0.15 -12.32 15.79
N LYS A 17 -0.86 -11.96 16.85
CA LYS A 17 -0.38 -10.96 17.82
C LYS A 17 0.92 -11.40 18.47
N LYS A 18 0.97 -12.65 18.94
CA LYS A 18 2.16 -13.25 19.56
C LYS A 18 3.33 -13.32 18.57
N PHE A 19 3.04 -13.67 17.33
CA PHE A 19 4.04 -13.76 16.28
C PHE A 19 4.62 -12.38 15.91
N CYS A 20 3.80 -11.36 15.72
CA CYS A 20 4.26 -10.00 15.47
C CYS A 20 5.09 -9.45 16.65
N ALA A 21 4.67 -9.71 17.87
CA ALA A 21 5.46 -9.35 19.07
C ALA A 21 6.82 -10.07 19.09
N ARG A 22 6.86 -11.35 18.72
CA ARG A 22 8.12 -12.10 18.58
C ARG A 22 9.06 -11.51 17.55
N ILE A 23 8.55 -11.04 16.40
CA ILE A 23 9.36 -10.33 15.40
C ILE A 23 9.92 -9.03 16.00
N ALA A 24 9.04 -8.21 16.59
CA ALA A 24 9.41 -6.91 17.12
C ALA A 24 10.46 -6.96 18.26
N THR A 25 10.51 -8.06 19.01
CA THR A 25 11.43 -8.25 20.14
C THR A 25 12.56 -9.23 19.86
N GLY A 26 12.54 -9.90 18.71
CA GLY A 26 13.54 -10.89 18.34
C GLY A 26 14.76 -10.26 17.68
N ASP A 27 15.89 -10.95 17.77
CA ASP A 27 17.12 -10.58 17.07
C ASP A 27 17.28 -11.45 15.81
N TYR A 28 16.60 -11.04 14.75
CA TYR A 28 16.61 -11.72 13.45
C TYR A 28 17.35 -10.91 12.41
N ASP A 29 18.27 -11.57 11.68
CA ASP A 29 18.94 -10.97 10.53
C ASP A 29 18.01 -10.86 9.31
N ALA A 30 17.06 -11.80 9.18
CA ALA A 30 16.05 -11.79 8.12
C ALA A 30 14.76 -12.50 8.53
N ILE A 31 13.65 -12.05 7.96
CA ILE A 31 12.34 -12.65 8.12
C ILE A 31 11.77 -12.94 6.73
N ILE A 32 11.44 -14.20 6.46
CA ILE A 32 10.88 -14.64 5.19
C ILE A 32 9.40 -14.97 5.38
N MET A 33 8.53 -14.33 4.60
CA MET A 33 7.09 -14.57 4.68
C MET A 33 6.42 -14.49 3.30
N GLY A 34 5.27 -15.14 3.18
CA GLY A 34 4.46 -15.06 1.96
C GLY A 34 3.68 -13.73 1.89
N HIS A 35 3.33 -13.28 0.69
CA HIS A 35 2.59 -12.03 0.45
C HIS A 35 1.29 -11.97 1.25
N SER A 36 0.49 -13.03 1.24
CA SER A 36 -0.77 -13.09 1.99
C SER A 36 -0.59 -13.01 3.51
N GLN A 37 0.58 -13.32 4.02
CA GLN A 37 0.94 -13.17 5.42
C GLN A 37 1.37 -11.73 5.71
N PHE A 38 2.18 -11.15 4.83
CA PHE A 38 2.62 -9.77 4.90
C PHE A 38 1.46 -8.78 4.88
N GLU A 39 0.45 -9.01 4.03
CA GLU A 39 -0.77 -8.22 3.96
C GLU A 39 -1.58 -8.21 5.27
N ARG A 40 -1.40 -9.20 6.14
CA ARG A 40 -2.07 -9.28 7.45
C ARG A 40 -1.39 -8.48 8.55
N ILE A 41 -0.19 -7.96 8.32
CA ILE A 41 0.49 -7.08 9.26
C ILE A 41 -0.01 -5.66 8.98
N PRO A 42 -0.76 -5.04 9.89
CA PRO A 42 -1.32 -3.72 9.63
C PRO A 42 -0.25 -2.64 9.68
N ILE A 43 -0.45 -1.58 8.93
CA ILE A 43 0.24 -0.31 9.14
C ILE A 43 -0.52 0.52 10.18
N SER A 44 0.13 1.47 10.85
CA SER A 44 -0.53 2.30 11.87
C SER A 44 -1.74 3.04 11.29
N ARG A 45 -2.75 3.23 12.12
CA ARG A 45 -3.98 3.92 11.74
C ARG A 45 -3.71 5.36 11.30
N GLU A 46 -2.86 6.06 12.03
CA GLU A 46 -2.47 7.43 11.74
C GLU A 46 -1.86 7.55 10.36
N ARG A 47 -1.04 6.59 9.95
CA ARG A 47 -0.43 6.53 8.63
C ARG A 47 -1.45 6.19 7.55
N GLN A 48 -2.38 5.27 7.81
CA GLN A 48 -3.46 4.94 6.89
C GLN A 48 -4.37 6.16 6.65
N GLU A 49 -4.75 6.88 7.71
CA GLU A 49 -5.55 8.10 7.61
C GLU A 49 -4.83 9.17 6.79
N ARG A 50 -3.54 9.42 7.07
CA ARG A 50 -2.74 10.40 6.34
C ARG A 50 -2.71 10.11 4.84
N LEU A 51 -2.45 8.87 4.45
CA LEU A 51 -2.42 8.47 3.05
C LEU A 51 -3.77 8.61 2.37
N LEU A 52 -4.86 8.28 3.06
CA LEU A 52 -6.22 8.48 2.51
C LEU A 52 -6.52 9.97 2.31
N TYR A 53 -6.15 10.83 3.23
CA TYR A 53 -6.29 12.28 3.06
C TYR A 53 -5.48 12.78 1.85
N GLU A 54 -4.21 12.41 1.74
CA GLU A 54 -3.35 12.78 0.61
C GLU A 54 -3.98 12.34 -0.74
N GLN A 55 -4.49 11.11 -0.82
CA GLN A 55 -5.15 10.60 -2.03
C GLN A 55 -6.45 11.34 -2.35
N ILE A 56 -7.26 11.66 -1.35
CA ILE A 56 -8.51 12.44 -1.51
C ILE A 56 -8.19 13.85 -2.01
N ASP A 57 -7.18 14.49 -1.47
CA ASP A 57 -6.74 15.83 -1.88
C ASP A 57 -6.23 15.81 -3.33
N GLU A 58 -5.35 14.87 -3.68
CA GLU A 58 -4.86 14.70 -5.06
C GLU A 58 -6.00 14.52 -6.07
N ILE A 59 -7.00 13.69 -5.75
CA ILE A 59 -8.16 13.48 -6.63
C ILE A 59 -9.04 14.73 -6.69
N THR A 60 -9.22 15.43 -5.59
CA THR A 60 -10.04 16.65 -5.55
C THR A 60 -9.43 17.73 -6.41
N GLU A 61 -8.11 17.94 -6.33
CA GLU A 61 -7.38 18.86 -7.21
C GLU A 61 -7.51 18.41 -8.67
N GLY A 62 -7.39 17.11 -8.93
CA GLY A 62 -7.53 16.54 -10.26
C GLY A 62 -8.90 16.75 -10.89
N ILE A 63 -9.97 16.63 -10.11
CA ILE A 63 -11.34 16.92 -10.56
C ILE A 63 -11.45 18.39 -10.97
N ALA A 64 -10.94 19.32 -10.13
CA ALA A 64 -10.97 20.75 -10.41
C ALA A 64 -10.20 21.10 -11.70
N GLU A 65 -9.02 20.52 -11.90
CA GLU A 65 -8.22 20.72 -13.13
C GLU A 65 -8.92 20.21 -14.39
N VAL A 66 -9.52 19.02 -14.34
CA VAL A 66 -10.26 18.44 -15.47
C VAL A 66 -11.48 19.29 -15.82
N GLN A 67 -12.19 19.80 -14.83
CA GLN A 67 -13.35 20.69 -15.03
C GLN A 67 -12.91 22.03 -15.62
N ALA A 68 -11.84 22.65 -15.13
CA ALA A 68 -11.33 23.91 -15.62
C ALA A 68 -10.81 23.82 -17.07
N SER A 69 -10.25 22.66 -17.45
CA SER A 69 -9.74 22.43 -18.81
C SER A 69 -10.78 21.96 -19.82
N GLY A 70 -12.08 21.92 -19.44
CA GLY A 70 -13.15 21.43 -20.30
C GLY A 70 -13.07 19.93 -20.59
N GLY A 71 -12.51 19.15 -19.65
CA GLY A 71 -12.35 17.70 -19.80
C GLY A 71 -13.67 16.94 -19.86
N GLU A 72 -13.59 15.69 -20.31
CA GLU A 72 -14.76 14.84 -20.51
C GLU A 72 -15.52 14.58 -19.21
N ARG A 73 -16.84 14.73 -19.23
CA ARG A 73 -17.74 14.44 -18.09
C ARG A 73 -17.58 13.01 -17.55
N PHE A 74 -17.20 12.06 -18.40
CA PHE A 74 -16.96 10.67 -18.02
C PHE A 74 -15.77 10.56 -17.05
N THR A 75 -14.66 11.23 -17.37
CA THR A 75 -13.46 11.25 -16.54
C THR A 75 -13.75 11.88 -15.17
N VAL A 76 -14.48 12.99 -15.12
CA VAL A 76 -14.90 13.62 -13.87
C VAL A 76 -15.73 12.66 -13.01
N LYS A 77 -16.75 12.02 -13.59
CA LYS A 77 -17.58 11.06 -12.85
C LYS A 77 -16.78 9.87 -12.31
N GLN A 78 -15.76 9.43 -13.03
CA GLN A 78 -14.92 8.33 -12.57
C GLN A 78 -14.05 8.76 -11.38
N LEU A 79 -13.44 9.94 -11.43
CA LEU A 79 -12.67 10.51 -10.33
C LEU A 79 -13.55 10.75 -9.09
N GLU A 80 -14.77 11.26 -9.27
CA GLU A 80 -15.73 11.44 -8.18
C GLU A 80 -16.12 10.11 -7.51
N ARG A 81 -16.30 9.02 -8.28
CA ARG A 81 -16.55 7.69 -7.71
C ARG A 81 -15.37 7.20 -6.88
N THR A 82 -14.15 7.39 -7.37
CA THR A 82 -12.94 7.00 -6.66
C THR A 82 -12.80 7.82 -5.37
N ARG A 83 -13.01 9.13 -5.42
CA ARG A 83 -13.02 9.99 -4.23
C ARG A 83 -14.00 9.49 -3.17
N LYS A 84 -15.26 9.24 -3.55
CA LYS A 84 -16.28 8.71 -2.63
C LYS A 84 -15.87 7.36 -2.02
N SER A 85 -15.21 6.50 -2.78
CA SER A 85 -14.70 5.23 -2.27
C SER A 85 -13.61 5.43 -1.21
N LEU A 86 -12.70 6.39 -1.41
CA LEU A 86 -11.65 6.72 -0.44
C LEU A 86 -12.23 7.39 0.81
N GLU A 87 -13.20 8.30 0.65
CA GLU A 87 -13.92 8.93 1.77
C GLU A 87 -14.64 7.87 2.63
N ALA A 88 -15.34 6.92 2.01
CA ALA A 88 -15.98 5.82 2.73
C ALA A 88 -14.98 4.91 3.47
N ARG A 89 -13.79 4.69 2.90
CA ARG A 89 -12.71 3.96 3.58
C ARG A 89 -12.19 4.73 4.78
N LEU A 90 -12.04 6.04 4.65
CA LEU A 90 -11.61 6.93 5.75
C LEU A 90 -12.63 6.94 6.88
N GLU A 91 -13.92 7.10 6.57
CA GLU A 91 -15.00 7.01 7.56
C GLU A 91 -15.00 5.68 8.31
N LYS A 92 -14.88 4.57 7.56
CA LYS A 92 -14.81 3.25 8.16
C LYS A 92 -13.61 3.11 9.10
N LEU A 93 -12.44 3.58 8.68
CA LEU A 93 -11.22 3.57 9.50
C LEU A 93 -11.41 4.40 10.78
N GLN A 94 -12.07 5.55 10.70
CA GLN A 94 -12.34 6.42 11.84
C GLN A 94 -13.41 5.85 12.78
N ALA A 95 -14.42 5.14 12.25
CA ALA A 95 -15.46 4.48 13.03
C ALA A 95 -14.97 3.22 13.75
N GLU A 96 -14.01 2.49 13.17
CA GLU A 96 -13.35 1.38 13.84
C GLU A 96 -12.49 1.93 14.97
N GLY A 97 -13.01 1.94 16.22
CA GLY A 97 -12.29 2.43 17.40
C GLY A 97 -10.88 1.84 17.51
N ARG A 98 -9.99 2.48 18.28
CA ARG A 98 -8.63 2.02 18.51
C ARG A 98 -8.60 0.55 18.92
N LYS A 99 -8.24 -0.31 18.01
CA LYS A 99 -7.80 -1.67 18.33
C LYS A 99 -6.32 -1.59 18.75
N ASP A 100 -6.06 -1.07 19.93
CA ASP A 100 -4.72 -0.79 20.45
C ASP A 100 -3.84 -2.03 20.66
N ASP A 101 -4.30 -3.19 20.21
CA ASP A 101 -3.74 -4.47 20.61
C ASP A 101 -2.96 -5.19 19.49
N VAL A 102 -2.74 -4.58 18.33
CA VAL A 102 -2.05 -5.23 17.23
C VAL A 102 -0.73 -4.52 16.93
N VAL A 103 0.36 -5.27 16.95
CA VAL A 103 1.68 -4.78 16.52
C VAL A 103 1.60 -4.37 15.05
N THR A 104 1.95 -3.13 14.76
CA THR A 104 1.96 -2.57 13.40
C THR A 104 3.27 -2.84 12.68
N PHE A 105 3.30 -2.66 11.36
CA PHE A 105 4.49 -2.84 10.54
C PHE A 105 5.66 -1.96 11.03
N GLU A 106 5.37 -0.73 11.41
CA GLU A 106 6.35 0.21 11.94
C GLU A 106 7.02 -0.30 13.22
N GLN A 107 6.28 -1.03 14.04
CA GLN A 107 6.78 -1.57 15.31
C GLN A 107 7.61 -2.84 15.15
N LEU A 108 7.66 -3.43 13.95
CA LEU A 108 8.50 -4.60 13.69
C LEU A 108 9.99 -4.27 13.66
N GLY A 109 10.36 -3.00 13.43
CA GLY A 109 11.74 -2.55 13.43
C GLY A 109 12.55 -3.01 12.21
N VAL A 110 11.89 -3.31 11.09
CA VAL A 110 12.56 -3.69 9.85
C VAL A 110 13.19 -2.45 9.18
N ASP A 111 14.38 -2.62 8.62
CA ASP A 111 15.15 -1.56 7.96
C ASP A 111 15.33 -1.79 6.45
N ARG A 112 14.94 -2.97 5.95
CA ARG A 112 14.95 -3.32 4.53
C ARG A 112 13.74 -4.19 4.20
N LEU A 113 13.15 -3.93 3.05
CA LEU A 113 12.03 -4.68 2.49
C LEU A 113 12.39 -5.20 1.10
N PHE A 114 12.49 -6.52 0.97
CA PHE A 114 12.67 -7.19 -0.30
C PHE A 114 11.33 -7.81 -0.70
N VAL A 115 10.82 -7.45 -1.87
CA VAL A 115 9.55 -7.95 -2.39
C VAL A 115 9.81 -8.70 -3.67
N ASP A 116 9.74 -10.02 -3.60
CA ASP A 116 9.77 -10.87 -4.79
C ASP A 116 8.40 -10.89 -5.46
N GLU A 117 8.35 -11.14 -6.77
CA GLU A 117 7.11 -11.09 -7.56
C GLU A 117 6.33 -9.78 -7.39
N ALA A 118 7.04 -8.66 -7.38
CA ALA A 118 6.50 -7.32 -7.12
C ALA A 118 5.37 -6.92 -8.08
N HIS A 119 5.31 -7.53 -9.28
CA HIS A 119 4.22 -7.32 -10.24
C HIS A 119 2.82 -7.65 -9.69
N ASN A 120 2.74 -8.38 -8.59
CA ASN A 120 1.46 -8.61 -7.88
C ASN A 120 0.82 -7.34 -7.31
N TYR A 121 1.60 -6.25 -7.17
CA TYR A 121 1.17 -4.97 -6.58
C TYR A 121 1.01 -3.84 -7.60
N LYS A 122 1.07 -4.14 -8.88
CA LYS A 122 0.97 -3.16 -9.98
C LYS A 122 -0.37 -2.41 -10.09
N ASN A 123 -1.43 -2.91 -9.47
CA ASN A 123 -2.78 -2.33 -9.51
C ASN A 123 -2.99 -1.28 -8.41
N LEU A 124 -2.04 -0.37 -8.26
CA LEU A 124 -2.18 0.80 -7.40
C LEU A 124 -2.92 1.88 -8.18
N PHE A 125 -3.92 2.52 -7.55
CA PHE A 125 -4.53 3.70 -8.12
C PHE A 125 -3.54 4.86 -8.12
N LEU A 126 -3.34 5.44 -9.30
CA LEU A 126 -2.52 6.63 -9.48
C LEU A 126 -3.34 7.69 -10.20
N TYR A 127 -3.52 8.84 -9.55
CA TYR A 127 -3.96 10.01 -10.27
C TYR A 127 -2.84 10.52 -11.17
N THR A 128 -3.16 10.78 -12.43
CA THR A 128 -2.23 11.39 -13.38
C THR A 128 -2.95 12.48 -14.17
N LYS A 129 -2.26 13.57 -14.43
CA LYS A 129 -2.72 14.66 -15.33
C LYS A 129 -2.76 14.22 -16.80
N MET A 130 -2.13 13.10 -17.13
CA MET A 130 -2.15 12.55 -18.50
C MET A 130 -3.51 11.90 -18.75
N ARG A 131 -4.18 12.35 -19.81
CA ARG A 131 -5.47 11.79 -20.23
C ARG A 131 -5.28 10.45 -20.91
N ASN A 132 -6.18 9.51 -20.65
CA ASN A 132 -6.27 8.20 -21.34
C ASN A 132 -4.96 7.41 -21.38
N VAL A 133 -4.24 7.34 -20.28
CA VAL A 133 -3.05 6.46 -20.18
C VAL A 133 -3.54 5.03 -20.04
N ALA A 134 -3.36 4.24 -21.11
CA ALA A 134 -3.73 2.83 -21.10
C ALA A 134 -2.94 2.08 -20.00
N GLY A 135 -3.65 1.25 -19.24
CA GLY A 135 -3.04 0.41 -18.20
C GLY A 135 -2.91 1.06 -16.81
N LEU A 136 -3.32 2.32 -16.63
CA LEU A 136 -3.51 2.85 -15.28
C LEU A 136 -4.77 2.27 -14.66
N SER A 137 -4.62 1.70 -13.47
CA SER A 137 -5.76 1.18 -12.73
C SER A 137 -6.65 2.32 -12.27
N THR A 138 -7.94 2.24 -12.60
CA THR A 138 -8.99 3.14 -12.12
C THR A 138 -9.60 2.67 -10.81
N SER A 139 -9.23 1.47 -10.36
CA SER A 139 -9.61 0.88 -9.09
C SER A 139 -8.36 0.58 -8.28
N ASP A 140 -8.42 0.90 -7.00
CA ASP A 140 -7.36 0.59 -6.05
C ASP A 140 -7.54 -0.82 -5.50
N ALA A 141 -6.56 -1.69 -5.72
CA ALA A 141 -6.52 -2.97 -5.05
C ALA A 141 -6.01 -2.78 -3.62
N GLN A 142 -6.79 -3.23 -2.63
CA GLN A 142 -6.45 -3.07 -1.22
C GLN A 142 -5.03 -3.54 -0.90
N LYS A 143 -4.58 -4.66 -1.48
CA LYS A 143 -3.20 -5.17 -1.29
C LYS A 143 -2.13 -4.23 -1.84
N SER A 144 -2.40 -3.56 -2.97
CA SER A 144 -1.47 -2.59 -3.56
C SER A 144 -1.38 -1.32 -2.73
N SER A 145 -2.50 -0.81 -2.22
CA SER A 145 -2.53 0.30 -1.27
C SER A 145 -1.81 -0.02 0.03
N ASP A 146 -1.97 -1.22 0.57
CA ASP A 146 -1.28 -1.66 1.79
C ASP A 146 0.24 -1.73 1.56
N MET A 147 0.68 -2.32 0.45
CA MET A 147 2.10 -2.37 0.08
C MET A 147 2.65 -0.96 -0.11
N PHE A 148 1.95 -0.08 -0.81
CA PHE A 148 2.36 1.31 -1.02
C PHE A 148 2.55 2.05 0.31
N ALA A 149 1.61 1.88 1.26
CA ALA A 149 1.73 2.49 2.58
C ALA A 149 2.98 2.03 3.34
N LYS A 150 3.31 0.73 3.26
CA LYS A 150 4.51 0.16 3.86
C LYS A 150 5.79 0.62 3.18
N CYS A 151 5.80 0.70 1.85
CA CYS A 151 6.93 1.24 1.08
C CYS A 151 7.19 2.71 1.43
N ARG A 152 6.15 3.55 1.50
CA ARG A 152 6.27 4.95 1.92
C ARG A 152 6.87 5.09 3.33
N TYR A 153 6.49 4.22 4.25
CA TYR A 153 7.12 4.18 5.57
C TYR A 153 8.61 3.82 5.48
N MET A 154 8.96 2.79 4.69
CA MET A 154 10.35 2.38 4.49
C MET A 154 11.19 3.49 3.87
N ASP A 155 10.67 4.19 2.88
CA ASP A 155 11.35 5.32 2.24
C ASP A 155 11.61 6.46 3.22
N GLU A 156 10.63 6.77 4.07
CA GLU A 156 10.73 7.80 5.09
C GLU A 156 11.85 7.52 6.10
N ILE A 157 11.96 6.28 6.60
CA ILE A 157 12.96 5.91 7.61
C ILE A 157 14.35 5.62 7.04
N THR A 158 14.45 5.32 5.74
CA THR A 158 15.72 4.91 5.11
C THR A 158 16.26 5.91 4.09
N GLY A 159 15.56 7.02 3.86
CA GLY A 159 15.94 8.01 2.84
C GLY A 159 15.85 7.43 1.43
N ASN A 160 14.74 6.76 1.11
CA ASN A 160 14.44 6.12 -0.19
C ASN A 160 15.42 4.98 -0.57
N ARG A 161 15.89 4.23 0.40
CA ARG A 161 16.86 3.14 0.18
C ARG A 161 16.44 1.81 0.81
N GLY A 162 15.22 1.74 1.35
CA GLY A 162 14.74 0.63 2.15
C GLY A 162 13.97 -0.44 1.37
N VAL A 163 13.58 -0.19 0.13
CA VAL A 163 12.70 -1.08 -0.64
C VAL A 163 13.41 -1.60 -1.89
N ILE A 164 13.37 -2.91 -2.07
CA ILE A 164 13.91 -3.61 -3.25
C ILE A 164 12.81 -4.48 -3.85
N PHE A 165 12.40 -4.19 -5.07
CA PHE A 165 11.46 -5.00 -5.83
C PHE A 165 12.19 -5.93 -6.79
N ALA A 166 11.80 -7.22 -6.79
CA ALA A 166 12.25 -8.21 -7.72
C ALA A 166 11.07 -8.80 -8.50
N THR A 167 11.22 -8.95 -9.79
CA THR A 167 10.20 -9.58 -10.64
C THR A 167 10.79 -10.03 -11.96
N GLY A 168 10.38 -11.20 -12.44
CA GLY A 168 10.68 -11.68 -13.80
C GLY A 168 9.78 -11.06 -14.88
N THR A 169 8.68 -10.39 -14.49
CA THR A 169 7.67 -9.82 -15.40
C THR A 169 7.34 -8.38 -15.03
N PRO A 170 8.28 -7.41 -15.18
CA PRO A 170 8.08 -6.04 -14.77
C PRO A 170 6.97 -5.33 -15.57
N VAL A 171 6.69 -5.80 -16.78
CA VAL A 171 5.63 -5.32 -17.67
C VAL A 171 4.88 -6.52 -18.22
N SER A 172 3.58 -6.61 -17.97
CA SER A 172 2.72 -7.66 -18.56
C SER A 172 1.77 -7.10 -19.61
N ASN A 173 1.16 -5.95 -19.38
CA ASN A 173 0.13 -5.39 -20.28
C ASN A 173 0.49 -3.97 -20.77
N SER A 174 1.16 -3.18 -19.94
CA SER A 174 1.47 -1.78 -20.27
C SER A 174 2.71 -1.29 -19.54
N MET A 175 3.46 -0.39 -20.15
CA MET A 175 4.61 0.30 -19.53
C MET A 175 4.22 1.10 -18.28
N THR A 176 2.94 1.44 -18.12
CA THR A 176 2.43 2.10 -16.91
C THR A 176 2.51 1.22 -15.67
N GLU A 177 2.55 -0.11 -15.82
CA GLU A 177 2.77 -1.03 -14.70
C GLU A 177 4.15 -0.83 -14.07
N LEU A 178 5.18 -0.62 -14.90
CA LEU A 178 6.53 -0.31 -14.43
C LEU A 178 6.55 1.03 -13.68
N TYR A 179 5.90 2.04 -14.23
CA TYR A 179 5.76 3.34 -13.56
C TYR A 179 5.11 3.21 -12.19
N THR A 180 4.05 2.41 -12.08
CA THR A 180 3.35 2.16 -10.82
C THR A 180 4.26 1.52 -9.78
N MET A 181 5.13 0.60 -10.18
CA MET A 181 6.08 -0.06 -9.27
C MET A 181 7.28 0.82 -8.89
N GLN A 182 7.60 1.86 -9.66
CA GLN A 182 8.71 2.78 -9.40
C GLN A 182 8.34 3.99 -8.55
N ARG A 183 7.05 4.27 -8.39
CA ARG A 183 6.54 5.40 -7.61
C ARG A 183 6.54 5.12 -6.11
#